data_aa844b03e1ac5dce6523e8d5619df92f
#
_entry.id   aa844b03e1ac5dce6523e8d5619df92f
#
_cell.length_a   1.000
_cell.length_b   1.000
_cell.length_c   1.000
_cell.angle_alpha   90.00
_cell.angle_beta   90.00
_cell.angle_gamma   90.00
#
_symmetry.space_group_name_H-M   'P 1'
#
loop_
_entity.id
_entity.type
_entity.pdbx_description
1 polymer ?
#
loop_
_entity_poly.entity_id
_entity_poly.type
_entity_poly.pdbx_seq_one_letter_code
_entity_poly.pdbx_strand_id
1 'polypeptide(L)'
;VRNILTLAKNNKIDTLDTASGYGNSEEVLGEIGVDNYQIITKTISLEGDVNKVIDSFHKSLESLGQKQVEGLLVHDINNVENKQFDILFSKLNELKQQGLIKKIGFSTYTPGQVNFLLENFGFDLIQVPFNVFDTRLIQGGQLQALKSKGIEVHARSIFLQGVLLDFDNLSDYFLTWKKQFTKYQVMVENSGLSLLEYALNFSLKIQEKNKI
;
A
#
# COMPACT_ATOMS: atom_id res chain seq x y z
N VAL A 1 -17.97 7.35 5.54
CA VAL A 1 -16.57 7.78 5.36
C VAL A 1 -16.24 8.94 6.29
N ARG A 2 -17.00 10.06 6.32
CA ARG A 2 -16.70 11.25 7.16
C ARG A 2 -16.42 10.91 8.62
N ASN A 3 -17.26 10.09 9.29
CA ASN A 3 -17.07 9.70 10.69
C ASN A 3 -15.79 8.90 10.90
N ILE A 4 -15.41 8.06 9.93
CA ILE A 4 -14.14 7.29 9.97
C ILE A 4 -12.95 8.25 9.91
N LEU A 5 -12.97 9.21 9.01
CA LEU A 5 -11.89 10.21 8.89
C LEU A 5 -11.78 11.07 10.16
N THR A 6 -12.91 11.50 10.73
CA THR A 6 -12.91 12.24 12.00
C THR A 6 -12.26 11.41 13.11
N LEU A 7 -12.60 10.12 13.22
CA LEU A 7 -12.01 9.22 14.21
C LEU A 7 -10.51 9.01 13.96
N ALA A 8 -10.11 8.80 12.70
CA ALA A 8 -8.72 8.64 12.30
C ALA A 8 -7.89 9.86 12.73
N LYS A 9 -8.36 11.07 12.40
CA LYS A 9 -7.68 12.32 12.76
C LYS A 9 -7.54 12.50 14.28
N ASN A 10 -8.59 12.19 15.05
CA ASN A 10 -8.55 12.27 16.51
C ASN A 10 -7.52 11.30 17.10
N ASN A 11 -7.18 10.23 16.40
CA ASN A 11 -6.18 9.24 16.79
C ASN A 11 -4.83 9.42 16.06
N LYS A 12 -4.58 10.60 15.44
CA LYS A 12 -3.32 10.96 14.76
C LYS A 12 -3.00 10.05 13.57
N ILE A 13 -4.02 9.49 12.94
CA ILE A 13 -3.88 8.81 11.65
C ILE A 13 -4.06 9.89 10.58
N ASP A 14 -3.01 10.21 9.88
CA ASP A 14 -2.90 11.33 8.96
C ASP A 14 -2.65 10.92 7.50
N THR A 15 -2.49 9.62 7.24
CA THR A 15 -2.22 9.09 5.90
C THR A 15 -3.43 8.33 5.38
N LEU A 16 -3.86 8.65 4.15
CA LEU A 16 -4.94 7.98 3.44
C LEU A 16 -4.40 7.32 2.19
N ASP A 17 -4.72 6.04 2.02
CA ASP A 17 -4.41 5.27 0.81
C ASP A 17 -5.66 5.12 -0.06
N THR A 18 -5.57 5.54 -1.30
CA THR A 18 -6.63 5.41 -2.32
C THR A 18 -6.03 4.99 -3.67
N ALA A 19 -6.84 4.96 -4.71
CA ALA A 19 -6.41 4.79 -6.10
C ALA A 19 -7.49 5.28 -7.05
N SER A 20 -7.11 5.78 -8.22
CA SER A 20 -8.04 6.09 -9.31
C SER A 20 -8.92 4.88 -9.71
N GLY A 21 -8.43 3.67 -9.53
CA GLY A 21 -9.17 2.43 -9.77
C GLY A 21 -10.14 2.00 -8.67
N TYR A 22 -10.31 2.75 -7.58
CA TYR A 22 -11.20 2.37 -6.46
C TYR A 22 -12.59 3.02 -6.57
N GLY A 23 -13.22 2.93 -7.75
CA GLY A 23 -14.53 3.51 -8.02
C GLY A 23 -14.52 5.03 -7.82
N ASN A 24 -15.44 5.56 -7.00
CA ASN A 24 -15.55 6.98 -6.70
C ASN A 24 -14.82 7.41 -5.41
N SER A 25 -13.85 6.62 -4.94
CA SER A 25 -13.17 6.86 -3.66
C SER A 25 -12.50 8.24 -3.59
N GLU A 26 -11.82 8.65 -4.67
CA GLU A 26 -11.12 9.94 -4.73
C GLU A 26 -12.12 11.13 -4.70
N GLU A 27 -13.24 11.04 -5.42
CA GLU A 27 -14.32 12.04 -5.41
C GLU A 27 -14.93 12.17 -4.01
N VAL A 28 -15.27 11.05 -3.35
CA VAL A 28 -15.82 11.04 -2.00
C VAL A 28 -14.84 11.66 -0.99
N LEU A 29 -13.55 11.39 -1.11
CA LEU A 29 -12.54 12.01 -0.27
C LEU A 29 -12.44 13.53 -0.51
N GLY A 30 -12.47 13.98 -1.76
CA GLY A 30 -12.47 15.39 -2.12
C GLY A 30 -13.70 16.13 -1.60
N GLU A 31 -14.91 15.57 -1.75
CA GLU A 31 -16.17 16.13 -1.22
C GLU A 31 -16.17 16.28 0.31
N ILE A 32 -15.48 15.37 1.01
CA ILE A 32 -15.36 15.46 2.48
C ILE A 32 -14.38 16.54 2.88
N GLY A 33 -13.35 16.77 2.07
CA GLY A 33 -12.21 17.63 2.35
C GLY A 33 -11.11 16.89 3.11
N VAL A 34 -9.98 16.66 2.45
CA VAL A 34 -8.84 15.88 3.00
C VAL A 34 -7.53 16.65 3.03
N ASP A 35 -7.59 17.99 3.06
CA ASP A 35 -6.41 18.88 3.04
C ASP A 35 -5.43 18.64 4.21
N ASN A 36 -5.90 18.04 5.29
CA ASN A 36 -5.10 17.76 6.47
C ASN A 36 -4.54 16.33 6.48
N TYR A 37 -4.63 15.62 5.37
CA TYR A 37 -4.13 14.26 5.23
C TYR A 37 -3.02 14.17 4.19
N GLN A 38 -2.12 13.23 4.40
CA GLN A 38 -1.14 12.78 3.43
C GLN A 38 -1.82 11.77 2.52
N ILE A 39 -1.97 12.09 1.24
CA ILE A 39 -2.68 11.22 0.30
C ILE A 39 -1.68 10.38 -0.49
N ILE A 40 -1.86 9.07 -0.44
CA ILE A 40 -1.22 8.12 -1.33
C ILE A 40 -2.26 7.67 -2.34
N THR A 41 -2.00 7.90 -3.62
CA THR A 41 -2.84 7.36 -4.70
C THR A 41 -2.02 6.52 -5.69
N LYS A 42 -2.67 5.95 -6.70
CA LYS A 42 -2.04 4.98 -7.60
C LYS A 42 -2.43 5.27 -9.04
N THR A 43 -1.51 4.98 -9.96
CA THR A 43 -1.75 5.11 -11.40
C THR A 43 -2.80 4.10 -11.88
N ILE A 44 -3.44 4.42 -13.00
CA ILE A 44 -4.08 3.38 -13.83
C ILE A 44 -3.02 2.51 -14.49
N SER A 45 -3.43 1.39 -15.07
CA SER A 45 -2.53 0.52 -15.84
C SER A 45 -2.03 1.20 -17.11
N LEU A 46 -0.76 0.93 -17.46
CA LEU A 46 -0.13 1.42 -18.69
C LEU A 46 -0.49 0.50 -19.86
N GLU A 47 -1.57 0.84 -20.56
CA GLU A 47 -2.06 0.09 -21.73
C GLU A 47 -1.50 0.61 -23.06
N GLY A 48 -0.27 1.15 -23.07
CA GLY A 48 0.41 1.63 -24.26
C GLY A 48 0.28 3.14 -24.56
N ASP A 49 -0.33 3.92 -23.66
CA ASP A 49 -0.41 5.39 -23.77
C ASP A 49 -0.06 6.06 -22.44
N VAL A 50 1.16 6.56 -22.37
CA VAL A 50 1.69 7.23 -21.18
C VAL A 50 0.85 8.48 -20.85
N ASN A 51 0.36 9.21 -21.84
CA ASN A 51 -0.41 10.43 -21.59
C ASN A 51 -1.71 10.12 -20.83
N LYS A 52 -2.37 9.01 -21.15
CA LYS A 52 -3.57 8.60 -20.40
C LYS A 52 -3.29 8.39 -18.91
N VAL A 53 -2.13 7.84 -18.57
CA VAL A 53 -1.73 7.65 -17.16
C VAL A 53 -1.51 9.00 -16.48
N ILE A 54 -0.85 9.94 -17.17
CA ILE A 54 -0.59 11.29 -16.65
C ILE A 54 -1.90 12.09 -16.52
N ASP A 55 -2.76 12.04 -17.53
CA ASP A 55 -4.08 12.71 -17.50
C ASP A 55 -4.97 12.13 -16.38
N SER A 56 -4.92 10.81 -16.15
CA SER A 56 -5.61 10.17 -15.03
C SER A 56 -5.11 10.68 -13.69
N PHE A 57 -3.81 10.88 -13.53
CA PHE A 57 -3.26 11.46 -12.31
C PHE A 57 -3.72 12.91 -12.09
N HIS A 58 -3.76 13.73 -13.13
CA HIS A 58 -4.32 15.09 -13.01
C HIS A 58 -5.79 15.08 -12.59
N LYS A 59 -6.59 14.17 -13.15
CA LYS A 59 -7.98 13.95 -12.69
C LYS A 59 -8.06 13.51 -11.23
N SER A 60 -7.13 12.66 -10.77
CA SER A 60 -7.06 12.28 -9.36
C SER A 60 -6.84 13.50 -8.47
N LEU A 61 -5.94 14.41 -8.84
CA LEU A 61 -5.74 15.67 -8.11
C LEU A 61 -7.01 16.53 -8.05
N GLU A 62 -7.71 16.65 -9.18
CA GLU A 62 -8.99 17.37 -9.26
C GLU A 62 -10.06 16.73 -8.39
N SER A 63 -10.25 15.40 -8.50
CA SER A 63 -11.24 14.63 -7.71
C SER A 63 -10.97 14.73 -6.22
N LEU A 64 -9.71 14.67 -5.81
CA LEU A 64 -9.29 14.79 -4.42
C LEU A 64 -9.33 16.23 -3.89
N GLY A 65 -9.47 17.24 -4.78
CA GLY A 65 -9.34 18.65 -4.42
C GLY A 65 -7.94 19.04 -3.94
N GLN A 66 -6.90 18.31 -4.36
CA GLN A 66 -5.54 18.48 -3.88
C GLN A 66 -4.64 19.11 -4.95
N LYS A 67 -3.68 19.94 -4.52
CA LYS A 67 -2.64 20.50 -5.41
C LYS A 67 -1.46 19.54 -5.57
N GLN A 68 -1.25 18.66 -4.62
CA GLN A 68 -0.18 17.66 -4.60
C GLN A 68 -0.59 16.44 -3.79
N VAL A 69 0.03 15.31 -4.04
CA VAL A 69 -0.10 14.10 -3.21
C VAL A 69 1.21 13.76 -2.51
N GLU A 70 1.11 13.11 -1.35
CA GLU A 70 2.28 12.61 -0.63
C GLU A 70 2.99 11.51 -1.43
N GLY A 71 2.23 10.61 -2.05
CA GLY A 71 2.79 9.55 -2.88
C GLY A 71 1.92 9.15 -4.06
N LEU A 72 2.58 8.85 -5.17
CA LEU A 72 1.96 8.21 -6.33
C LEU A 72 2.66 6.87 -6.59
N LEU A 73 1.90 5.80 -6.50
CA LEU A 73 2.39 4.44 -6.76
C LEU A 73 2.06 3.97 -8.16
N VAL A 74 3.00 3.34 -8.83
CA VAL A 74 2.69 2.47 -9.97
C VAL A 74 1.89 1.28 -9.41
N HIS A 75 0.61 1.21 -9.78
CA HIS A 75 -0.33 0.27 -9.16
C HIS A 75 -0.12 -1.17 -9.63
N ASP A 76 -0.01 -1.33 -10.95
CA ASP A 76 0.26 -2.62 -11.56
C ASP A 76 1.77 -2.75 -11.85
N ILE A 77 2.43 -3.59 -11.08
CA ILE A 77 3.87 -3.83 -11.23
C ILE A 77 4.24 -4.40 -12.61
N ASN A 78 3.33 -5.09 -13.30
CA ASN A 78 3.59 -5.61 -14.64
C ASN A 78 3.81 -4.48 -15.67
N ASN A 79 3.42 -3.25 -15.35
CA ASN A 79 3.73 -2.09 -16.20
C ASN A 79 5.23 -1.90 -16.45
N VAL A 80 6.11 -2.39 -15.57
CA VAL A 80 7.57 -2.30 -15.75
C VAL A 80 8.07 -3.10 -16.97
N GLU A 81 7.29 -4.07 -17.45
CA GLU A 81 7.58 -4.85 -18.65
C GLU A 81 7.13 -4.15 -19.96
N ASN A 82 6.35 -3.06 -19.83
CA ASN A 82 5.88 -2.29 -20.98
C ASN A 82 7.02 -1.47 -21.58
N LYS A 83 7.18 -1.51 -22.90
CA LYS A 83 8.24 -0.78 -23.64
C LYS A 83 8.21 0.74 -23.42
N GLN A 84 7.08 1.29 -22.96
CA GLN A 84 6.94 2.72 -22.68
C GLN A 84 7.13 3.04 -21.18
N PHE A 85 7.49 2.05 -20.36
CA PHE A 85 7.59 2.27 -18.91
C PHE A 85 8.66 3.29 -18.54
N ASP A 86 9.81 3.28 -19.20
CA ASP A 86 10.87 4.26 -18.96
C ASP A 86 10.38 5.70 -19.23
N ILE A 87 9.55 5.86 -20.27
CA ILE A 87 8.92 7.16 -20.59
C ILE A 87 7.94 7.55 -19.48
N LEU A 88 7.09 6.62 -19.03
CA LEU A 88 6.19 6.87 -17.89
C LEU A 88 6.98 7.26 -16.65
N PHE A 89 8.00 6.49 -16.30
CA PHE A 89 8.79 6.74 -15.09
C PHE A 89 9.51 8.09 -15.14
N SER A 90 10.02 8.49 -16.32
CA SER A 90 10.55 9.84 -16.55
C SER A 90 9.47 10.92 -16.30
N LYS A 91 8.25 10.73 -16.81
CA LYS A 91 7.13 11.65 -16.60
C LYS A 91 6.72 11.74 -15.12
N LEU A 92 6.72 10.64 -14.39
CA LEU A 92 6.46 10.67 -12.95
C LEU A 92 7.53 11.50 -12.21
N ASN A 93 8.81 11.39 -12.61
CA ASN A 93 9.88 12.23 -12.05
C ASN A 93 9.72 13.71 -12.41
N GLU A 94 9.25 14.04 -13.62
CA GLU A 94 8.90 15.43 -13.99
C GLU A 94 7.78 15.98 -13.07
N LEU A 95 6.72 15.21 -12.83
CA LEU A 95 5.64 15.59 -11.91
C LEU A 95 6.14 15.79 -10.47
N LYS A 96 7.09 14.97 -10.03
CA LYS A 96 7.75 15.13 -8.73
C LYS A 96 8.58 16.43 -8.68
N GLN A 97 9.33 16.75 -9.72
CA GLN A 97 10.08 18.01 -9.82
C GLN A 97 9.16 19.24 -9.84
N GLN A 98 7.97 19.12 -10.44
CA GLN A 98 6.93 20.15 -10.43
C GLN A 98 6.23 20.31 -9.07
N GLY A 99 6.50 19.41 -8.11
CA GLY A 99 5.90 19.44 -6.78
C GLY A 99 4.48 18.88 -6.71
N LEU A 100 4.00 18.21 -7.75
CA LEU A 100 2.68 17.56 -7.76
C LEU A 100 2.69 16.21 -7.01
N ILE A 101 3.86 15.59 -6.90
CA ILE A 101 4.11 14.33 -6.21
C ILE A 101 5.31 14.52 -5.30
N LYS A 102 5.24 14.13 -4.01
CA LYS A 102 6.42 14.16 -3.12
C LYS A 102 7.22 12.86 -3.22
N LYS A 103 6.55 11.72 -3.30
CA LYS A 103 7.17 10.38 -3.33
C LYS A 103 6.63 9.58 -4.51
N ILE A 104 7.52 8.97 -5.28
CA ILE A 104 7.18 7.99 -6.32
C ILE A 104 7.43 6.61 -5.77
N GLY A 105 6.53 5.67 -6.04
CA GLY A 105 6.68 4.32 -5.55
C GLY A 105 5.95 3.25 -6.37
N PHE A 106 5.91 2.06 -5.80
CA PHE A 106 5.34 0.88 -6.44
C PHE A 106 4.47 0.09 -5.48
N SER A 107 3.44 -0.56 -6.02
CA SER A 107 2.68 -1.59 -5.32
C SER A 107 3.12 -2.97 -5.82
N THR A 108 3.61 -3.84 -4.93
CA THR A 108 4.19 -5.14 -5.29
C THR A 108 3.52 -6.29 -4.55
N TYR A 109 3.80 -7.52 -4.97
CA TYR A 109 3.22 -8.74 -4.42
C TYR A 109 4.25 -9.77 -3.97
N THR A 110 5.47 -9.72 -4.50
CA THR A 110 6.47 -10.75 -4.26
C THR A 110 7.85 -10.18 -3.94
N PRO A 111 8.69 -10.93 -3.19
CA PRO A 111 10.08 -10.54 -2.96
C PRO A 111 10.90 -10.34 -4.24
N GLY A 112 10.63 -11.14 -5.28
CA GLY A 112 11.32 -11.01 -6.57
C GLY A 112 11.05 -9.66 -7.25
N GLN A 113 9.81 -9.16 -7.19
CA GLN A 113 9.47 -7.84 -7.71
C GLN A 113 10.20 -6.73 -6.93
N VAL A 114 10.30 -6.87 -5.60
CA VAL A 114 11.05 -5.90 -4.78
C VAL A 114 12.53 -5.88 -5.17
N ASN A 115 13.17 -7.04 -5.33
CA ASN A 115 14.56 -7.12 -5.76
C ASN A 115 14.76 -6.45 -7.12
N PHE A 116 13.90 -6.77 -8.10
CA PHE A 116 13.95 -6.18 -9.43
C PHE A 116 13.86 -4.64 -9.38
N LEU A 117 12.94 -4.09 -8.59
CA LEU A 117 12.79 -2.64 -8.45
C LEU A 117 14.01 -2.00 -7.79
N LEU A 118 14.58 -2.63 -6.74
CA LEU A 118 15.77 -2.15 -6.05
C LEU A 118 17.01 -2.09 -6.93
N GLU A 119 17.07 -2.92 -7.95
CA GLU A 119 18.20 -3.01 -8.91
C GLU A 119 18.03 -2.01 -10.07
N ASN A 120 16.80 -1.72 -10.47
CA ASN A 120 16.55 -1.02 -11.75
C ASN A 120 15.99 0.39 -11.62
N PHE A 121 15.39 0.77 -10.46
CA PHE A 121 14.72 2.05 -10.30
C PHE A 121 15.10 2.76 -9.00
N GLY A 122 15.17 4.09 -9.06
CA GLY A 122 15.21 4.94 -7.87
C GLY A 122 13.79 5.35 -7.48
N PHE A 123 13.33 4.96 -6.29
CA PHE A 123 11.99 5.28 -5.81
C PHE A 123 12.00 5.53 -4.30
N ASP A 124 10.94 6.15 -3.79
CA ASP A 124 10.89 6.66 -2.41
C ASP A 124 10.00 5.80 -1.50
N LEU A 125 9.01 5.10 -2.08
CA LEU A 125 7.93 4.45 -1.35
C LEU A 125 7.58 3.11 -2.00
N ILE A 126 7.26 2.10 -1.19
CA ILE A 126 6.76 0.83 -1.69
C ILE A 126 5.60 0.34 -0.84
N GLN A 127 4.56 -0.18 -1.50
CA GLN A 127 3.44 -0.84 -0.84
C GLN A 127 3.51 -2.34 -1.06
N VAL A 128 3.52 -3.11 0.03
CA VAL A 128 3.76 -4.56 0.02
C VAL A 128 2.71 -5.31 0.84
N PRO A 129 2.31 -6.54 0.46
CA PRO A 129 1.51 -7.39 1.33
C PRO A 129 2.36 -7.85 2.51
N PHE A 130 1.78 -7.74 3.71
CA PHE A 130 2.45 -8.16 4.93
C PHE A 130 1.42 -8.53 6.00
N ASN A 131 1.54 -9.71 6.59
CA ASN A 131 0.71 -10.18 7.69
C ASN A 131 1.34 -11.40 8.37
N VAL A 132 0.69 -11.95 9.39
CA VAL A 132 1.19 -13.11 10.16
C VAL A 132 1.46 -14.37 9.33
N PHE A 133 0.82 -14.51 8.17
CA PHE A 133 1.01 -15.62 7.23
C PHE A 133 1.92 -15.26 6.04
N ASP A 134 2.20 -13.96 5.84
CA ASP A 134 3.09 -13.50 4.76
C ASP A 134 4.25 -12.69 5.33
N THR A 135 5.33 -13.39 5.65
CA THR A 135 6.58 -12.82 6.17
C THR A 135 7.74 -12.97 5.19
N ARG A 136 7.45 -13.26 3.91
CA ARG A 136 8.46 -13.55 2.88
C ARG A 136 9.50 -12.44 2.75
N LEU A 137 9.10 -11.18 2.87
CA LEU A 137 10.00 -10.01 2.75
C LEU A 137 10.98 -9.88 3.94
N ILE A 138 10.62 -10.42 5.12
CA ILE A 138 11.56 -10.52 6.25
C ILE A 138 12.56 -11.63 5.97
N GLN A 139 12.06 -12.83 5.64
CA GLN A 139 12.87 -14.03 5.43
C GLN A 139 13.85 -13.86 4.27
N GLY A 140 13.44 -13.15 3.22
CA GLY A 140 14.26 -12.88 2.04
C GLY A 140 15.19 -11.66 2.18
N GLY A 141 15.11 -10.90 3.28
CA GLY A 141 15.95 -9.72 3.52
C GLY A 141 15.53 -8.44 2.81
N GLN A 142 14.41 -8.45 2.03
CA GLN A 142 13.97 -7.28 1.27
C GLN A 142 13.61 -6.08 2.16
N LEU A 143 12.98 -6.32 3.32
CA LEU A 143 12.68 -5.22 4.26
C LEU A 143 13.95 -4.52 4.73
N GLN A 144 15.01 -5.28 5.02
CA GLN A 144 16.29 -4.69 5.41
C GLN A 144 16.95 -3.94 4.24
N ALA A 145 16.85 -4.45 3.03
CA ALA A 145 17.37 -3.79 1.83
C ALA A 145 16.64 -2.47 1.54
N LEU A 146 15.31 -2.45 1.61
CA LEU A 146 14.49 -1.24 1.47
C LEU A 146 14.89 -0.18 2.51
N LYS A 147 14.98 -0.59 3.78
CA LYS A 147 15.39 0.29 4.86
C LYS A 147 16.78 0.87 4.65
N SER A 148 17.76 0.06 4.25
CA SER A 148 19.13 0.55 4.03
C SER A 148 19.24 1.59 2.92
N LYS A 149 18.27 1.59 1.98
CA LYS A 149 18.15 2.60 0.91
C LYS A 149 17.24 3.79 1.29
N GLY A 150 16.69 3.81 2.51
CA GLY A 150 15.79 4.88 2.97
C GLY A 150 14.42 4.87 2.28
N ILE A 151 14.00 3.74 1.72
CA ILE A 151 12.70 3.60 1.05
C ILE A 151 11.62 3.36 2.10
N GLU A 152 10.55 4.17 2.04
CA GLU A 152 9.39 4.04 2.92
C GLU A 152 8.58 2.81 2.55
N VAL A 153 8.13 2.05 3.56
CA VAL A 153 7.39 0.79 3.34
C VAL A 153 6.00 0.91 3.94
N HIS A 154 4.99 0.74 3.10
CA HIS A 154 3.59 0.64 3.51
C HIS A 154 3.14 -0.82 3.45
N ALA A 155 2.78 -1.38 4.60
CA ALA A 155 2.21 -2.71 4.70
C ALA A 155 0.72 -2.69 4.35
N ARG A 156 0.29 -3.50 3.39
CA ARG A 156 -1.12 -3.74 3.09
C ARG A 156 -1.52 -5.18 3.39
N SER A 157 -2.82 -5.48 3.34
CA SER A 157 -3.36 -6.83 3.59
C SER A 157 -2.99 -7.40 4.97
N ILE A 158 -2.80 -6.53 5.96
CA ILE A 158 -2.41 -6.92 7.33
C ILE A 158 -3.44 -7.83 8.01
N PHE A 159 -4.70 -7.76 7.58
CA PHE A 159 -5.80 -8.62 8.05
C PHE A 159 -6.15 -9.73 7.04
N LEU A 160 -5.34 -9.96 6.01
CA LEU A 160 -5.59 -10.95 4.95
C LEU A 160 -7.03 -10.83 4.41
N GLN A 161 -7.43 -9.61 4.00
CA GLN A 161 -8.77 -9.26 3.53
C GLN A 161 -9.90 -9.63 4.50
N GLY A 162 -9.64 -9.57 5.81
CA GLY A 162 -10.60 -9.90 6.86
C GLY A 162 -10.52 -11.34 7.37
N VAL A 163 -9.86 -12.24 6.64
CA VAL A 163 -9.73 -13.66 7.03
C VAL A 163 -9.13 -13.84 8.42
N LEU A 164 -8.20 -12.97 8.84
CA LEU A 164 -7.58 -13.04 10.16
C LEU A 164 -8.49 -12.56 11.30
N LEU A 165 -9.66 -12.01 10.99
CA LEU A 165 -10.58 -11.42 11.97
C LEU A 165 -11.81 -12.30 12.24
N ASP A 166 -12.11 -13.25 11.33
CA ASP A 166 -13.28 -14.12 11.43
C ASP A 166 -12.96 -15.48 10.79
N PHE A 167 -12.84 -16.52 11.60
CA PHE A 167 -12.57 -17.89 11.18
C PHE A 167 -13.83 -18.75 11.11
N ASP A 168 -14.96 -18.29 11.63
CA ASP A 168 -16.18 -19.06 11.68
C ASP A 168 -16.92 -19.06 10.34
N ASN A 169 -16.67 -18.01 9.53
CA ASN A 169 -17.32 -17.78 8.24
C ASN A 169 -16.38 -17.95 7.04
N LEU A 170 -15.33 -18.76 7.16
CA LEU A 170 -14.41 -19.02 6.06
C LEU A 170 -15.08 -19.82 4.95
N SER A 171 -14.88 -19.39 3.69
CA SER A 171 -15.31 -20.19 2.53
C SER A 171 -14.51 -21.48 2.42
N ASP A 172 -15.08 -22.48 1.71
CA ASP A 172 -14.45 -23.81 1.48
C ASP A 172 -13.03 -23.71 0.91
N TYR A 173 -12.73 -22.66 0.15
CA TYR A 173 -11.39 -22.39 -0.35
C TYR A 173 -10.33 -22.37 0.77
N PHE A 174 -10.67 -21.83 1.93
CA PHE A 174 -9.74 -21.71 3.06
C PHE A 174 -9.61 -22.98 3.90
N LEU A 175 -10.44 -23.98 3.71
CA LEU A 175 -10.39 -25.25 4.46
C LEU A 175 -9.03 -25.97 4.30
N THR A 176 -8.39 -25.79 3.14
CA THR A 176 -7.03 -26.32 2.88
C THR A 176 -6.02 -25.84 3.93
N TRP A 177 -6.19 -24.64 4.49
CA TRP A 177 -5.30 -24.04 5.50
C TRP A 177 -5.88 -24.08 6.92
N LYS A 178 -6.93 -24.86 7.16
CA LYS A 178 -7.58 -24.95 8.48
C LYS A 178 -6.58 -25.20 9.62
N LYS A 179 -5.60 -26.07 9.41
CA LYS A 179 -4.56 -26.37 10.41
C LYS A 179 -3.73 -25.12 10.78
N GLN A 180 -3.41 -24.29 9.82
CA GLN A 180 -2.67 -23.05 10.02
C GLN A 180 -3.53 -22.04 10.78
N PHE A 181 -4.78 -21.88 10.40
CA PHE A 181 -5.73 -21.01 11.09
C PHE A 181 -5.99 -21.44 12.54
N THR A 182 -6.15 -22.76 12.79
CA THR A 182 -6.28 -23.26 14.16
C THR A 182 -5.04 -22.94 15.00
N LYS A 183 -3.84 -23.10 14.46
CA LYS A 183 -2.61 -22.70 15.16
C LYS A 183 -2.60 -21.21 15.48
N TYR A 184 -3.01 -20.38 14.53
CA TYR A 184 -3.09 -18.94 14.75
C TYR A 184 -4.10 -18.58 15.83
N GLN A 185 -5.29 -19.19 15.85
CA GLN A 185 -6.28 -19.00 16.91
C GLN A 185 -5.70 -19.32 18.31
N VAL A 186 -5.05 -20.46 18.44
CA VAL A 186 -4.38 -20.85 19.71
C VAL A 186 -3.32 -19.83 20.13
N MET A 187 -2.56 -19.28 19.18
CA MET A 187 -1.57 -18.22 19.48
C MET A 187 -2.24 -16.94 19.96
N VAL A 188 -3.36 -16.54 19.34
CA VAL A 188 -4.14 -15.38 19.77
C VAL A 188 -4.73 -15.59 21.16
N GLU A 189 -5.38 -16.73 21.41
CA GLU A 189 -5.93 -17.10 22.73
C GLU A 189 -4.87 -17.05 23.83
N ASN A 190 -3.70 -17.64 23.60
CA ASN A 190 -2.58 -17.64 24.55
C ASN A 190 -1.99 -16.24 24.79
N SER A 191 -2.19 -15.30 23.90
CA SER A 191 -1.70 -13.92 24.03
C SER A 191 -2.61 -13.03 24.88
N GLY A 192 -3.87 -13.42 25.10
CA GLY A 192 -4.91 -12.62 25.74
C GLY A 192 -5.40 -11.44 24.90
N LEU A 193 -5.03 -11.35 23.62
CA LEU A 193 -5.44 -10.32 22.68
C LEU A 193 -6.61 -10.80 21.83
N SER A 194 -7.39 -9.84 21.30
CA SER A 194 -8.33 -10.13 20.22
C SER A 194 -7.61 -10.44 18.90
N LEU A 195 -8.32 -11.04 17.94
CA LEU A 195 -7.80 -11.30 16.59
C LEU A 195 -7.29 -10.02 15.92
N LEU A 196 -8.05 -8.93 16.06
CA LEU A 196 -7.70 -7.60 15.54
C LEU A 196 -6.39 -7.09 16.15
N GLU A 197 -6.32 -7.08 17.47
CA GLU A 197 -5.14 -6.59 18.20
C GLU A 197 -3.90 -7.43 17.90
N TYR A 198 -4.04 -8.75 17.80
CA TYR A 198 -2.91 -9.63 17.52
C TYR A 198 -2.35 -9.38 16.11
N ALA A 199 -3.20 -9.33 15.09
CA ALA A 199 -2.79 -9.07 13.71
C ALA A 199 -2.15 -7.69 13.55
N LEU A 200 -2.74 -6.66 14.20
CA LEU A 200 -2.21 -5.30 14.17
C LEU A 200 -0.86 -5.19 14.89
N ASN A 201 -0.78 -5.73 16.12
CA ASN A 201 0.45 -5.72 16.91
C ASN A 201 1.60 -6.49 16.23
N PHE A 202 1.29 -7.55 15.47
CA PHE A 202 2.30 -8.25 14.69
C PHE A 202 2.97 -7.30 13.69
N SER A 203 2.20 -6.53 12.95
CA SER A 203 2.71 -5.57 11.97
C SER A 203 3.47 -4.41 12.64
N LEU A 204 2.95 -3.85 13.73
CA LEU A 204 3.57 -2.75 14.48
C LEU A 204 4.89 -3.16 15.14
N LYS A 205 4.96 -4.34 15.75
CA LYS A 205 6.21 -4.84 16.39
C LYS A 205 7.36 -5.01 15.39
N ILE A 206 7.05 -5.28 14.13
CA ILE A 206 8.08 -5.36 13.10
C ILE A 206 8.54 -3.97 12.71
N GLN A 207 7.63 -3.00 12.64
CA GLN A 207 7.97 -1.60 12.47
C GLN A 207 8.95 -1.13 13.56
N GLU A 208 8.66 -1.39 14.83
CA GLU A 208 9.53 -1.03 15.95
C GLU A 208 10.91 -1.71 15.87
N LYS A 209 10.95 -3.04 15.65
CA LYS A 209 12.20 -3.80 15.57
C LYS A 209 13.09 -3.40 14.41
N ASN A 210 12.47 -3.05 13.29
CA ASN A 210 13.20 -2.67 12.08
C ASN A 210 13.32 -1.15 11.92
N LYS A 211 12.67 -0.34 12.78
CA LYS A 211 12.52 1.13 12.63
C LYS A 211 12.09 1.50 11.20
N ILE A 212 11.08 0.78 10.70
CA ILE A 212 10.46 1.05 9.39
C ILE A 212 9.45 2.18 9.57
#